data_d5566dbc2e56dda3b8b787939a3b8aa1
#
_entry.id   d5566dbc2e56dda3b8b787939a3b8aa1
#
_cell.length_a   1.000
_cell.length_b   1.000
_cell.length_c   1.000
_cell.angle_alpha   90.00
_cell.angle_beta   90.00
_cell.angle_gamma   90.00
#
_symmetry.space_group_name_H-M   'P 1'
#
loop_
_entity.id
_entity.type
_entity.pdbx_description
1 polymer ?
#
loop_
_entity_poly.entity_id
_entity_poly.type
_entity_poly.pdbx_seq_one_letter_code
_entity_poly.pdbx_strand_id
1 'polypeptide(L)'
;MQDPLIDNSKRHDGTRRGQAAVELALITPIVLFVMLVGIQFAIIGTAALGLGQADYQGARYAATNPSASQSAIQTYMVSVASPIIGASSGRYLSASLSPAPPCTFGSSVTVSVTFDASHLVVLPNPFFGIAFPTSLTNSQTAFCE
;
A
#
# COMPACT_ATOMS: atom_id res chain seq x y z
N MET A 1 -10.63 -42.24 -63.32
CA MET A 1 -11.54 -41.78 -62.28
C MET A 1 -10.78 -41.66 -60.99
N GLN A 2 -10.38 -40.45 -60.62
CA GLN A 2 -9.66 -40.18 -59.34
C GLN A 2 -10.68 -39.56 -58.39
N ASP A 3 -10.93 -40.28 -57.30
CA ASP A 3 -11.74 -39.77 -56.18
C ASP A 3 -10.99 -38.61 -55.50
N PRO A 4 -11.58 -37.45 -55.34
CA PRO A 4 -10.97 -36.40 -54.53
C PRO A 4 -11.21 -36.73 -53.04
N LEU A 5 -10.22 -37.40 -52.40
CA LEU A 5 -10.21 -37.51 -50.97
C LEU A 5 -10.11 -36.11 -50.37
N ILE A 6 -11.26 -35.56 -50.04
CA ILE A 6 -11.39 -34.28 -49.33
C ILE A 6 -10.67 -34.46 -48.00
N ASP A 7 -9.49 -33.83 -47.90
CA ASP A 7 -8.69 -33.79 -46.67
C ASP A 7 -9.44 -33.08 -45.57
N ASN A 8 -10.16 -33.86 -44.76
CA ASN A 8 -10.99 -33.41 -43.63
C ASN A 8 -10.13 -33.02 -42.41
N SER A 9 -8.79 -33.25 -42.47
CA SER A 9 -7.88 -33.01 -41.33
C SER A 9 -7.69 -31.52 -41.05
N LYS A 10 -7.75 -30.66 -42.05
CA LYS A 10 -7.55 -29.20 -41.90
C LYS A 10 -8.73 -28.47 -41.27
N ARG A 11 -9.92 -29.04 -41.29
CA ARG A 11 -11.13 -28.42 -40.67
C ARG A 11 -11.15 -28.56 -39.14
N HIS A 12 -10.58 -29.60 -38.58
CA HIS A 12 -10.57 -29.84 -37.14
C HIS A 12 -9.61 -28.93 -36.35
N ASP A 13 -8.53 -28.47 -36.98
CA ASP A 13 -7.51 -27.65 -36.31
C ASP A 13 -7.96 -26.18 -36.12
N GLY A 14 -8.78 -25.66 -37.04
CA GLY A 14 -9.31 -24.31 -36.98
C GLY A 14 -10.34 -24.09 -35.84
N THR A 15 -11.17 -25.09 -35.58
CA THR A 15 -12.20 -25.04 -34.53
C THR A 15 -11.59 -25.09 -33.13
N ARG A 16 -10.54 -25.87 -32.91
CA ARG A 16 -9.83 -25.95 -31.62
C ARG A 16 -9.09 -24.67 -31.28
N ARG A 17 -8.49 -24.00 -32.27
CA ARG A 17 -7.82 -22.71 -32.09
C ARG A 17 -8.81 -21.59 -31.76
N GLY A 18 -9.99 -21.60 -32.37
CA GLY A 18 -11.06 -20.65 -32.08
C GLY A 18 -11.63 -20.81 -30.66
N GLN A 19 -11.81 -22.03 -30.20
CA GLN A 19 -12.32 -22.33 -28.86
C GLN A 19 -11.35 -21.86 -27.77
N ALA A 20 -10.04 -22.14 -27.92
CA ALA A 20 -9.02 -21.67 -26.99
C ALA A 20 -8.94 -20.12 -26.91
N ALA A 21 -9.14 -19.43 -28.03
CA ALA A 21 -9.17 -17.97 -28.05
C ALA A 21 -10.37 -17.40 -27.29
N VAL A 22 -11.53 -18.03 -27.39
CA VAL A 22 -12.75 -17.64 -26.65
C VAL A 22 -12.57 -17.89 -25.15
N GLU A 23 -12.02 -19.04 -24.75
CA GLU A 23 -11.70 -19.32 -23.34
C GLU A 23 -10.73 -18.29 -22.75
N LEU A 24 -9.65 -17.99 -23.49
CA LEU A 24 -8.70 -16.97 -23.06
C LEU A 24 -9.35 -15.58 -22.92
N ALA A 25 -10.21 -15.20 -23.87
CA ALA A 25 -10.91 -13.93 -23.85
C ALA A 25 -11.86 -13.79 -22.64
N LEU A 26 -12.43 -14.87 -22.16
CA LEU A 26 -13.29 -14.89 -20.98
C LEU A 26 -12.51 -14.88 -19.66
N ILE A 27 -11.36 -15.55 -19.60
CA ILE A 27 -10.54 -15.67 -18.39
C ILE A 27 -9.68 -14.41 -18.18
N THR A 28 -9.17 -13.82 -19.27
CA THR A 28 -8.25 -12.67 -19.20
C THR A 28 -8.78 -11.51 -18.35
N PRO A 29 -10.01 -11.03 -18.50
CA PRO A 29 -10.50 -9.91 -17.67
C PRO A 29 -10.57 -10.28 -16.20
N ILE A 30 -10.86 -11.53 -15.84
CA ILE A 30 -10.89 -11.98 -14.44
C ILE A 30 -9.50 -11.99 -13.86
N VAL A 31 -8.51 -12.53 -14.59
CA VAL A 31 -7.11 -12.56 -14.16
C VAL A 31 -6.56 -11.16 -14.00
N LEU A 32 -6.82 -10.27 -14.96
CA LEU A 32 -6.40 -8.86 -14.87
C LEU A 32 -7.04 -8.17 -13.68
N PHE A 33 -8.31 -8.40 -13.41
CA PHE A 33 -8.99 -7.85 -12.24
C PHE A 33 -8.31 -8.27 -10.93
N VAL A 34 -8.09 -9.57 -10.74
CA VAL A 34 -7.44 -10.10 -9.52
C VAL A 34 -6.03 -9.54 -9.38
N MET A 35 -5.28 -9.45 -10.49
CA MET A 35 -3.92 -8.91 -10.51
C MET A 35 -3.89 -7.43 -10.10
N LEU A 36 -4.78 -6.60 -10.66
CA LEU A 36 -4.85 -5.16 -10.34
C LEU A 36 -5.22 -4.92 -8.88
N VAL A 37 -6.21 -5.66 -8.36
CA VAL A 37 -6.59 -5.57 -6.94
C VAL A 37 -5.44 -6.02 -6.04
N GLY A 38 -4.74 -7.11 -6.39
CA GLY A 38 -3.57 -7.59 -5.65
C GLY A 38 -2.44 -6.56 -5.59
N ILE A 39 -2.12 -5.92 -6.71
CA ILE A 39 -1.12 -4.84 -6.78
C ILE A 39 -1.54 -3.66 -5.88
N GLN A 40 -2.81 -3.27 -5.93
CA GLN A 40 -3.32 -2.17 -5.12
C GLN A 40 -3.18 -2.46 -3.61
N PHE A 41 -3.52 -3.66 -3.16
CA PHE A 41 -3.31 -4.07 -1.77
C PHE A 41 -1.83 -4.14 -1.38
N ALA A 42 -0.95 -4.56 -2.29
CA ALA A 42 0.48 -4.58 -2.05
C ALA A 42 1.03 -3.16 -1.82
N ILE A 43 0.61 -2.18 -2.62
CA ILE A 43 1.01 -0.77 -2.48
C ILE A 43 0.57 -0.23 -1.12
N ILE A 44 -0.70 -0.40 -0.76
CA ILE A 44 -1.25 0.08 0.53
C ILE A 44 -0.60 -0.65 1.70
N GLY A 45 -0.39 -1.96 1.59
CA GLY A 45 0.29 -2.77 2.61
C GLY A 45 1.73 -2.31 2.85
N THR A 46 2.47 -2.00 1.79
CA THR A 46 3.83 -1.46 1.91
C THR A 46 3.82 -0.09 2.61
N ALA A 47 2.86 0.77 2.28
CA ALA A 47 2.70 2.07 2.96
C ALA A 47 2.37 1.90 4.45
N ALA A 48 1.51 0.95 4.81
CA ALA A 48 1.18 0.64 6.20
C ALA A 48 2.40 0.14 6.99
N LEU A 49 3.24 -0.71 6.38
CA LEU A 49 4.50 -1.15 6.99
C LEU A 49 5.47 0.02 7.21
N GLY A 50 5.62 0.89 6.21
CA GLY A 50 6.46 2.10 6.33
C GLY A 50 5.98 3.04 7.41
N LEU A 51 4.67 3.21 7.55
CA LEU A 51 4.05 3.99 8.61
C LEU A 51 4.32 3.40 10.00
N GLY A 52 4.20 2.08 10.16
CA GLY A 52 4.50 1.38 11.41
C GLY A 52 5.97 1.55 11.82
N GLN A 53 6.89 1.48 10.88
CA GLN A 53 8.32 1.73 11.12
C GLN A 53 8.57 3.19 11.57
N ALA A 54 7.97 4.15 10.87
CA ALA A 54 8.12 5.57 11.20
C ALA A 54 7.57 5.89 12.59
N ASP A 55 6.42 5.32 12.94
CA ASP A 55 5.76 5.51 14.23
C ASP A 55 6.60 4.94 15.38
N TYR A 56 7.07 3.71 15.24
CA TYR A 56 7.95 3.07 16.23
C TYR A 56 9.24 3.87 16.46
N GLN A 57 9.91 4.26 15.38
CA GLN A 57 11.15 5.04 15.46
C GLN A 57 10.90 6.46 15.97
N GLY A 58 9.78 7.08 15.60
CA GLY A 58 9.34 8.38 16.08
C GLY A 58 9.06 8.39 17.58
N ALA A 59 8.38 7.38 18.10
CA ALA A 59 8.11 7.23 19.52
C ALA A 59 9.43 7.07 20.32
N ARG A 60 10.34 6.24 19.82
CA ARG A 60 11.66 6.06 20.42
C ARG A 60 12.50 7.34 20.40
N TYR A 61 12.49 8.07 19.28
CA TYR A 61 13.19 9.33 19.16
C TYR A 61 12.64 10.38 20.14
N ALA A 62 11.32 10.48 20.27
CA ALA A 62 10.65 11.35 21.22
C ALA A 62 11.01 11.02 22.66
N ALA A 63 11.10 9.74 23.01
CA ALA A 63 11.42 9.26 24.35
C ALA A 63 12.87 9.56 24.77
N THR A 64 13.82 9.44 23.82
CA THR A 64 15.25 9.66 24.07
C THR A 64 15.69 11.12 23.89
N ASN A 65 14.83 11.96 23.30
CA ASN A 65 15.10 13.39 23.09
C ASN A 65 13.98 14.25 23.70
N PRO A 66 13.93 14.40 25.03
CA PRO A 66 12.81 15.03 25.72
C PRO A 66 12.53 16.48 25.30
N SER A 67 13.57 17.18 24.83
CA SER A 67 13.47 18.57 24.35
C SER A 67 13.14 18.71 22.86
N ALA A 68 13.03 17.59 22.12
CA ALA A 68 12.73 17.65 20.69
C ALA A 68 11.34 18.23 20.44
N SER A 69 11.27 19.19 19.54
CA SER A 69 9.99 19.75 19.12
C SER A 69 9.17 18.75 18.31
N GLN A 70 7.85 18.91 18.29
CA GLN A 70 6.98 18.09 17.46
C GLN A 70 7.40 18.09 15.99
N SER A 71 7.84 19.24 15.46
CA SER A 71 8.30 19.36 14.08
C SER A 71 9.60 18.58 13.82
N ALA A 72 10.52 18.52 14.80
CA ALA A 72 11.74 17.72 14.69
C ALA A 72 11.41 16.22 14.64
N ILE A 73 10.49 15.76 15.49
CA ILE A 73 10.03 14.38 15.52
C ILE A 73 9.33 14.02 14.19
N GLN A 74 8.46 14.89 13.71
CA GLN A 74 7.78 14.68 12.42
C GLN A 74 8.78 14.60 11.26
N THR A 75 9.78 15.48 11.23
CA THR A 75 10.84 15.46 10.20
C THR A 75 11.63 14.15 10.25
N TYR A 76 11.95 13.67 11.44
CA TYR A 76 12.63 12.38 11.63
C TYR A 76 11.76 11.23 11.12
N MET A 77 10.47 11.19 11.48
CA MET A 77 9.53 10.16 11.01
C MET A 77 9.40 10.15 9.48
N VAL A 78 9.34 11.32 8.86
CA VAL A 78 9.35 11.46 7.39
C VAL A 78 10.61 10.87 6.78
N SER A 79 11.78 11.10 7.40
CA SER A 79 13.04 10.53 6.90
C SER A 79 13.09 9.01 6.98
N VAL A 80 12.47 8.42 8.01
CA VAL A 80 12.35 6.96 8.19
C VAL A 80 11.34 6.36 7.20
N ALA A 81 10.22 7.03 6.99
CA ALA A 81 9.15 6.59 6.08
C ALA A 81 9.53 6.71 4.60
N SER A 82 10.32 7.72 4.24
CA SER A 82 10.64 8.09 2.86
C SER A 82 11.20 6.95 1.99
N PRO A 83 12.10 6.08 2.46
CA PRO A 83 12.59 4.96 1.68
C PRO A 83 11.51 3.94 1.30
N ILE A 84 10.43 3.87 2.07
CA ILE A 84 9.37 2.86 1.92
C ILE A 84 8.15 3.47 1.22
N ILE A 85 7.70 4.66 1.66
CA ILE A 85 6.48 5.31 1.17
C ILE A 85 6.79 6.26 0.01
N GLY A 86 8.06 6.65 -0.15
CA GLY A 86 8.52 7.57 -1.18
C GLY A 86 8.69 9.01 -0.68
N ALA A 87 9.28 9.85 -1.53
CA ALA A 87 9.62 11.25 -1.21
C ALA A 87 8.41 12.14 -0.87
N SER A 88 7.20 11.72 -1.23
CA SER A 88 5.95 12.41 -0.90
C SER A 88 5.52 12.26 0.56
N SER A 89 6.18 11.40 1.35
CA SER A 89 5.87 11.18 2.77
C SER A 89 5.78 12.46 3.58
N GLY A 90 6.65 13.44 3.32
CA GLY A 90 6.64 14.73 3.99
C GLY A 90 5.38 15.56 3.76
N ARG A 91 4.65 15.32 2.67
CA ARG A 91 3.42 16.04 2.34
C ARG A 91 2.17 15.40 2.92
N TYR A 92 2.18 14.07 3.04
CA TYR A 92 0.98 13.28 3.37
C TYR A 92 1.05 12.64 4.76
N LEU A 93 2.19 12.75 5.45
CA LEU A 93 2.38 12.23 6.79
C LEU A 93 2.23 13.37 7.81
N SER A 94 1.33 13.21 8.76
CA SER A 94 1.17 14.08 9.91
C SER A 94 1.40 13.29 11.19
N ALA A 95 2.09 13.89 12.16
CA ALA A 95 2.34 13.29 13.46
C ALA A 95 1.81 14.19 14.57
N SER A 96 1.24 13.57 15.61
CA SER A 96 0.84 14.25 16.85
C SER A 96 1.43 13.52 18.04
N LEU A 97 1.78 14.28 19.08
CA LEU A 97 2.33 13.77 20.31
C LEU A 97 1.42 14.09 21.48
N SER A 98 1.25 13.11 22.37
CA SER A 98 0.49 13.26 23.59
C SER A 98 1.24 12.56 24.76
N PRO A 99 1.59 13.26 25.83
CA PRO A 99 1.52 14.72 25.99
C PRO A 99 2.44 15.47 25.02
N ALA A 100 2.18 16.78 24.85
CA ALA A 100 3.07 17.64 24.06
C ALA A 100 4.46 17.74 24.70
N PRO A 101 5.56 17.91 23.92
CA PRO A 101 6.89 18.10 24.46
C PRO A 101 6.98 19.30 25.44
N PRO A 102 7.87 19.26 26.44
CA PRO A 102 8.90 18.27 26.68
C PRO A 102 8.40 17.01 27.40
N CYS A 103 8.99 15.87 27.05
CA CYS A 103 8.77 14.59 27.72
C CYS A 103 9.50 14.62 29.08
N THR A 104 8.84 14.21 30.16
CA THR A 104 9.46 14.14 31.50
C THR A 104 9.93 12.71 31.80
N PHE A 105 11.09 12.59 32.44
CA PHE A 105 11.66 11.30 32.83
C PHE A 105 10.64 10.43 33.58
N GLY A 106 10.50 9.19 33.18
CA GLY A 106 9.55 8.24 33.76
C GLY A 106 8.11 8.39 33.31
N SER A 107 7.77 9.41 32.51
CA SER A 107 6.46 9.54 31.87
C SER A 107 6.41 8.75 30.55
N SER A 108 5.21 8.57 30.01
CA SER A 108 5.03 7.99 28.67
C SER A 108 4.66 9.06 27.66
N VAL A 109 5.18 8.95 26.46
CA VAL A 109 4.78 9.73 25.29
C VAL A 109 4.16 8.81 24.26
N THR A 110 2.98 9.19 23.79
CA THR A 110 2.29 8.51 22.68
C THR A 110 2.45 9.35 21.43
N VAL A 111 3.00 8.73 20.40
CA VAL A 111 3.09 9.30 19.07
C VAL A 111 1.99 8.67 18.24
N SER A 112 1.17 9.50 17.60
CA SER A 112 0.16 9.06 16.64
C SER A 112 0.48 9.64 15.29
N VAL A 113 0.50 8.78 14.28
CA VAL A 113 0.83 9.16 12.93
C VAL A 113 -0.34 8.85 12.00
N THR A 114 -0.65 9.78 11.13
CA THR A 114 -1.67 9.62 10.09
C THR A 114 -1.02 9.91 8.74
N PHE A 115 -1.29 9.04 7.80
CA PHE A 115 -0.82 9.16 6.42
C PHE A 115 -2.00 9.16 5.46
N ASP A 116 -2.09 10.18 4.62
CA ASP A 116 -3.07 10.26 3.55
C ASP A 116 -2.62 9.38 2.37
N ALA A 117 -3.24 8.22 2.26
CA ALA A 117 -2.97 7.23 1.21
C ALA A 117 -3.84 7.42 -0.04
N SER A 118 -4.64 8.47 -0.12
CA SER A 118 -5.55 8.70 -1.26
C SER A 118 -4.82 8.75 -2.60
N HIS A 119 -3.61 9.30 -2.62
CA HIS A 119 -2.76 9.39 -3.82
C HIS A 119 -2.12 8.04 -4.22
N LEU A 120 -2.14 7.02 -3.35
CA LEU A 120 -1.66 5.66 -3.66
C LEU A 120 -2.77 4.79 -4.27
N VAL A 121 -4.02 5.22 -4.17
CA VAL A 121 -5.16 4.50 -4.75
C VAL A 121 -5.25 4.85 -6.22
N VAL A 122 -4.79 3.95 -7.08
CA VAL A 122 -4.77 4.12 -8.55
C VAL A 122 -6.09 3.69 -9.16
N LEU A 123 -6.76 2.71 -8.56
CA LEU A 123 -8.06 2.22 -9.02
C LEU A 123 -9.19 3.15 -8.55
N PRO A 124 -10.31 3.24 -9.30
CA PRO A 124 -11.50 3.92 -8.81
C PRO A 124 -11.92 3.39 -7.44
N ASN A 125 -12.30 4.27 -6.51
CA ASN A 125 -12.67 3.86 -5.16
C ASN A 125 -14.14 4.23 -4.87
N PRO A 126 -15.07 3.27 -4.70
CA PRO A 126 -14.84 1.83 -4.68
C PRO A 126 -14.64 1.20 -6.07
N PHE A 127 -13.84 0.14 -6.14
CA PHE A 127 -13.61 -0.63 -7.35
C PHE A 127 -14.36 -1.96 -7.26
N PHE A 128 -15.39 -2.14 -8.08
CA PHE A 128 -16.29 -3.30 -8.03
C PHE A 128 -16.80 -3.65 -6.62
N GLY A 129 -17.12 -2.63 -5.81
CA GLY A 129 -17.58 -2.82 -4.45
C GLY A 129 -16.46 -3.00 -3.40
N ILE A 130 -15.21 -3.05 -3.80
CA ILE A 130 -14.05 -3.09 -2.91
C ILE A 130 -13.62 -1.66 -2.61
N ALA A 131 -13.72 -1.24 -1.35
CA ALA A 131 -13.23 0.05 -0.89
C ALA A 131 -11.77 -0.07 -0.39
N PHE A 132 -10.90 0.79 -0.90
CA PHE A 132 -9.52 0.88 -0.44
C PHE A 132 -9.39 1.97 0.63
N PRO A 133 -8.60 1.73 1.70
CA PRO A 133 -8.36 2.75 2.71
C PRO A 133 -7.59 3.93 2.10
N THR A 134 -8.12 5.12 2.30
CA THR A 134 -7.51 6.38 1.86
C THR A 134 -6.74 7.08 2.98
N SER A 135 -6.86 6.58 4.21
CA SER A 135 -6.16 7.09 5.39
C SER A 135 -5.63 5.92 6.20
N LEU A 136 -4.36 5.98 6.55
CA LEU A 136 -3.70 5.01 7.41
C LEU A 136 -3.30 5.72 8.69
N THR A 137 -3.66 5.15 9.85
CA THR A 137 -3.32 5.71 11.16
C THR A 137 -2.68 4.62 12.02
N ASN A 138 -1.63 5.00 12.74
CA ASN A 138 -0.99 4.14 13.72
C ASN A 138 -0.62 4.97 14.96
N SER A 139 -0.38 4.31 16.09
CA SER A 139 0.06 4.98 17.32
C SER A 139 0.94 4.06 18.15
N GLN A 140 2.02 4.62 18.69
CA GLN A 140 2.96 3.93 19.56
C GLN A 140 3.24 4.74 20.81
N THR A 141 3.43 4.05 21.92
CA THR A 141 3.77 4.67 23.20
C THR A 141 5.15 4.22 23.63
N ALA A 142 5.97 5.18 24.04
CA ALA A 142 7.32 4.93 24.60
C ALA A 142 7.45 5.63 25.95
N PHE A 143 8.31 5.10 26.81
CA PHE A 143 8.65 5.73 28.09
C PHE A 143 9.83 6.65 27.91
N CYS A 144 9.74 7.84 28.50
CA CYS A 144 10.78 8.86 28.45
C CYS A 144 11.94 8.48 29.37
N GLU A 145 13.13 8.40 28.80
CA GLU A 145 14.40 8.04 29.45
C GLU A 145 15.25 9.26 29.80
#